data_c4f511014d84e8bb399ba5b60f6f2a16
#
_entry.id   c4f511014d84e8bb399ba5b60f6f2a16
#
_cell.length_a   1.000
_cell.length_b   1.000
_cell.length_c   1.000
_cell.angle_alpha   90.00
_cell.angle_beta   90.00
_cell.angle_gamma   90.00
#
_symmetry.space_group_name_H-M   'P 1'
#
loop_
_entity.id
_entity.type
_entity.pdbx_description
1 polymer ?
#
loop_
_entity_poly.entity_id
_entity_poly.type
_entity_poly.pdbx_seq_one_letter_code
_entity_poly.pdbx_strand_id
1 'polypeptide(L)'
;MSTLFKDTRLEAFDQVLGATPDAVEHAVLRHEIVGEPSLDTVLSNLAGLLGVSKGDALGVLGVSRARKSRNPTMNVALLDRTYSALDLYARVASLIGTEHTPGWFRTPKEALYGVRPVNLLETRVGVARLTAMVTALEDGAFL
;
A
#
# COMPACT_ATOMS: atom_id res chain seq x y z
N MET A 1 0.26 -7.73 18.35
CA MET A 1 -0.54 -7.59 17.12
C MET A 1 -1.55 -8.71 17.05
N SER A 2 -2.75 -8.39 16.57
CA SER A 2 -3.81 -9.38 16.44
C SER A 2 -3.52 -10.39 15.33
N THR A 3 -4.09 -11.59 15.46
CA THR A 3 -4.06 -12.61 14.42
C THR A 3 -4.68 -12.09 13.12
N LEU A 4 -5.76 -11.30 13.24
CA LEU A 4 -6.43 -10.69 12.09
C LEU A 4 -5.47 -9.80 11.28
N PHE A 5 -4.67 -8.99 11.94
CA PHE A 5 -3.67 -8.16 11.26
C PHE A 5 -2.67 -9.00 10.49
N LYS A 6 -2.13 -10.04 11.14
CA LYS A 6 -1.15 -10.94 10.51
C LYS A 6 -1.72 -11.64 9.29
N ASP A 7 -2.93 -12.18 9.40
CA ASP A 7 -3.58 -12.90 8.31
C ASP A 7 -3.91 -11.96 7.14
N THR A 8 -4.46 -10.80 7.44
CA THR A 8 -4.78 -9.79 6.42
C THR A 8 -3.52 -9.32 5.70
N ARG A 9 -2.44 -9.13 6.43
CA ARG A 9 -1.15 -8.70 5.89
C ARG A 9 -0.56 -9.76 4.95
N LEU A 10 -0.59 -11.03 5.35
CA LEU A 10 -0.15 -12.14 4.51
C LEU A 10 -0.95 -12.21 3.21
N GLU A 11 -2.27 -12.10 3.30
CA GLU A 11 -3.15 -12.14 2.13
C GLU A 11 -2.88 -10.97 1.18
N ALA A 12 -2.73 -9.76 1.72
CA ALA A 12 -2.48 -8.57 0.91
C ALA A 12 -1.14 -8.67 0.16
N PHE A 13 -0.08 -9.10 0.84
CA PHE A 13 1.22 -9.28 0.23
C PHE A 13 1.20 -10.37 -0.84
N ASP A 14 0.53 -11.48 -0.57
CA ASP A 14 0.38 -12.56 -1.56
C ASP A 14 -0.40 -12.08 -2.78
N GLN A 15 -1.50 -11.39 -2.57
CA GLN A 15 -2.35 -10.90 -3.66
C GLN A 15 -1.61 -9.92 -4.58
N VAL A 16 -0.81 -9.03 -4.02
CA VAL A 16 -0.16 -7.97 -4.81
C VAL A 16 1.21 -8.38 -5.33
N LEU A 17 2.01 -9.04 -4.50
CA LEU A 17 3.40 -9.35 -4.80
C LEU A 17 3.70 -10.85 -4.97
N GLY A 18 2.79 -11.72 -4.56
CA GLY A 18 3.03 -13.16 -4.57
C GLY A 18 4.17 -13.58 -3.62
N ALA A 19 4.38 -12.82 -2.55
CA ALA A 19 5.47 -13.05 -1.60
C ALA A 19 5.00 -12.73 -0.18
N THR A 20 5.68 -13.28 0.83
CA THR A 20 5.39 -12.98 2.23
C THR A 20 5.95 -11.61 2.61
N PRO A 21 5.37 -10.95 3.63
CA PRO A 21 5.93 -9.69 4.13
C PRO A 21 7.41 -9.81 4.53
N ASP A 22 7.78 -10.91 5.19
CA ASP A 22 9.16 -11.14 5.61
C ASP A 22 10.11 -11.26 4.42
N ALA A 23 9.70 -11.96 3.36
CA ALA A 23 10.49 -12.09 2.14
C ALA A 23 10.69 -10.74 1.45
N VAL A 24 9.65 -9.91 1.42
CA VAL A 24 9.73 -8.56 0.84
C VAL A 24 10.64 -7.67 1.67
N GLU A 25 10.49 -7.66 2.98
CA GLU A 25 11.36 -6.90 3.89
C GLU A 25 12.83 -7.29 3.68
N HIS A 26 13.10 -8.59 3.66
CA HIS A 26 14.46 -9.10 3.46
C HIS A 26 15.04 -8.64 2.12
N ALA A 27 14.24 -8.69 1.07
CA ALA A 27 14.66 -8.25 -0.26
C ALA A 27 14.97 -6.74 -0.29
N VAL A 28 14.12 -5.92 0.33
CA VAL A 28 14.34 -4.47 0.41
C VAL A 28 15.63 -4.16 1.17
N LEU A 29 15.85 -4.81 2.33
CA LEU A 29 17.04 -4.58 3.15
C LEU A 29 18.32 -5.03 2.44
N ARG A 30 18.25 -6.07 1.62
CA ARG A 30 19.39 -6.59 0.87
C ARG A 30 19.54 -5.99 -0.53
N HIS A 31 18.66 -5.08 -0.92
CA HIS A 31 18.62 -4.49 -2.27
C HIS A 31 18.49 -5.56 -3.36
N GLU A 32 17.64 -6.55 -3.13
CA GLU A 32 17.34 -7.62 -4.08
C GLU A 32 15.87 -7.55 -4.49
N ILE A 33 15.54 -8.15 -5.63
CA ILE A 33 14.13 -8.25 -6.08
C ILE A 33 13.60 -9.61 -5.66
N VAL A 34 12.37 -9.63 -5.12
CA VAL A 34 11.67 -10.86 -4.78
C VAL A 34 10.74 -11.24 -5.91
N GLY A 35 10.90 -12.46 -6.42
CA GLY A 35 10.07 -12.95 -7.51
C GLY A 35 10.26 -12.16 -8.80
N GLU A 36 9.32 -12.33 -9.71
CA GLU A 36 9.36 -11.62 -10.98
C GLU A 36 7.98 -11.02 -11.34
N PRO A 37 7.26 -10.35 -10.42
CA PRO A 37 6.04 -9.69 -10.86
C PRO A 37 6.42 -8.52 -11.75
N SER A 38 5.72 -8.37 -12.87
CA SER A 38 5.88 -7.19 -13.70
C SER A 38 5.30 -5.97 -12.98
N LEU A 39 5.78 -4.79 -13.31
CA LEU A 39 5.24 -3.55 -12.75
C LEU A 39 3.74 -3.44 -13.04
N ASP A 40 3.30 -3.79 -14.25
CA ASP A 40 1.89 -3.74 -14.61
C ASP A 40 1.03 -4.67 -13.75
N THR A 41 1.53 -5.88 -13.49
CA THR A 41 0.83 -6.83 -12.60
C THR A 41 0.70 -6.27 -11.20
N VAL A 42 1.77 -5.72 -10.65
CA VAL A 42 1.74 -5.11 -9.31
C VAL A 42 0.76 -3.94 -9.25
N LEU A 43 0.76 -3.08 -10.27
CA LEU A 43 -0.16 -1.95 -10.34
C LEU A 43 -1.61 -2.40 -10.41
N SER A 44 -1.91 -3.40 -11.23
CA SER A 44 -3.28 -3.94 -11.34
C SER A 44 -3.72 -4.55 -10.02
N ASN A 45 -2.87 -5.34 -9.38
CA ASN A 45 -3.19 -6.00 -8.12
C ASN A 45 -3.34 -4.99 -6.98
N LEU A 46 -2.48 -3.99 -6.92
CA LEU A 46 -2.56 -2.93 -5.91
C LEU A 46 -3.83 -2.08 -6.08
N ALA A 47 -4.14 -1.70 -7.32
CA ALA A 47 -5.37 -0.97 -7.63
C ALA A 47 -6.60 -1.77 -7.21
N GLY A 48 -6.63 -3.06 -7.49
CA GLY A 48 -7.72 -3.95 -7.08
C GLY A 48 -7.86 -4.05 -5.56
N LEU A 49 -6.76 -4.21 -4.85
CA LEU A 49 -6.76 -4.30 -3.39
C LEU A 49 -7.25 -3.01 -2.74
N LEU A 50 -6.75 -1.87 -3.18
CA LEU A 50 -7.12 -0.55 -2.63
C LEU A 50 -8.46 -0.04 -3.18
N GLY A 51 -9.02 -0.69 -4.19
CA GLY A 51 -10.27 -0.25 -4.82
C GLY A 51 -10.15 1.09 -5.53
N VAL A 52 -9.02 1.35 -6.16
CA VAL A 52 -8.71 2.61 -6.85
C VAL A 52 -8.33 2.36 -8.30
N SER A 53 -8.11 3.42 -9.07
CA SER A 53 -7.69 3.33 -10.46
C SER A 53 -6.22 2.93 -10.57
N LYS A 54 -5.82 2.42 -11.75
CA LYS A 54 -4.41 2.19 -12.05
C LYS A 54 -3.60 3.50 -12.00
N GLY A 55 -4.21 4.63 -12.36
CA GLY A 55 -3.59 5.94 -12.23
C GLY A 55 -3.24 6.26 -10.78
N ASP A 56 -4.17 5.97 -9.86
CA ASP A 56 -3.90 6.12 -8.43
C ASP A 56 -2.77 5.20 -7.97
N ALA A 57 -2.75 3.96 -8.43
CA ALA A 57 -1.68 3.01 -8.09
C ALA A 57 -0.32 3.47 -8.64
N LEU A 58 -0.27 4.05 -9.84
CA LEU A 58 0.94 4.67 -10.37
C LEU A 58 1.45 5.77 -9.43
N GLY A 59 0.53 6.62 -8.95
CA GLY A 59 0.86 7.66 -7.97
C GLY A 59 1.45 7.07 -6.69
N VAL A 60 0.83 6.02 -6.15
CA VAL A 60 1.32 5.34 -4.94
C VAL A 60 2.76 4.85 -5.12
N LEU A 61 3.07 4.28 -6.27
CA LEU A 61 4.43 3.81 -6.56
C LEU A 61 5.36 4.93 -7.05
N GLY A 62 4.84 6.12 -7.27
CA GLY A 62 5.64 7.26 -7.75
C GLY A 62 6.17 7.05 -9.16
N VAL A 63 5.41 6.37 -10.02
CA VAL A 63 5.82 6.02 -11.38
C VAL A 63 4.98 6.80 -12.38
N SER A 64 5.63 7.49 -13.31
CA SER A 64 4.93 8.11 -14.43
C SER A 64 4.57 7.06 -15.47
N ARG A 65 3.58 7.37 -16.30
CA ARG A 65 3.21 6.50 -17.43
C ARG A 65 4.37 6.32 -18.40
N ALA A 66 5.13 7.38 -18.63
CA ALA A 66 6.29 7.34 -19.51
C ALA A 66 7.38 6.40 -18.97
N ARG A 67 7.66 6.47 -17.66
CA ARG A 67 8.64 5.57 -17.03
C ARG A 67 8.15 4.13 -17.09
N LYS A 68 6.88 3.86 -16.81
CA LYS A 68 6.30 2.53 -16.90
C LYS A 68 6.48 1.95 -18.31
N SER A 69 6.25 2.75 -19.35
CA SER A 69 6.40 2.33 -20.73
C SER A 69 7.85 2.00 -21.08
N ARG A 70 8.80 2.80 -20.59
CA ARG A 70 10.24 2.60 -20.87
C ARG A 70 10.86 1.46 -20.05
N ASN A 71 10.41 1.28 -18.83
CA ASN A 71 10.98 0.28 -17.92
C ASN A 71 9.85 -0.37 -17.12
N PRO A 72 9.26 -1.45 -17.64
CA PRO A 72 8.12 -2.11 -17.02
C PRO A 72 8.49 -3.08 -15.89
N THR A 73 9.68 -2.96 -15.33
CA THR A 73 10.14 -3.87 -14.26
C THR A 73 10.03 -3.23 -12.88
N MET A 74 9.85 -4.08 -11.88
CA MET A 74 9.94 -3.68 -10.48
C MET A 74 11.41 -3.45 -10.09
N ASN A 75 11.63 -2.58 -9.12
CA ASN A 75 12.93 -2.37 -8.48
C ASN A 75 12.75 -2.24 -6.97
N VAL A 76 13.86 -2.15 -6.24
CA VAL A 76 13.82 -2.10 -4.77
C VAL A 76 13.05 -0.89 -4.25
N ALA A 77 13.19 0.26 -4.89
CA ALA A 77 12.45 1.46 -4.47
C ALA A 77 10.93 1.27 -4.63
N LEU A 78 10.50 0.67 -5.72
CA LEU A 78 9.08 0.37 -5.95
C LEU A 78 8.58 -0.71 -4.98
N LEU A 79 9.41 -1.69 -4.69
CA LEU A 79 9.09 -2.75 -3.73
C LEU A 79 8.90 -2.16 -2.32
N ASP A 80 9.76 -1.24 -1.92
CA ASP A 80 9.66 -0.54 -0.64
C ASP A 80 8.37 0.27 -0.54
N ARG A 81 8.00 0.99 -1.57
CA ARG A 81 6.74 1.75 -1.60
C ARG A 81 5.52 0.83 -1.55
N THR A 82 5.58 -0.28 -2.26
CA THR A 82 4.51 -1.29 -2.22
C THR A 82 4.38 -1.87 -0.81
N TYR A 83 5.49 -2.18 -0.17
CA TYR A 83 5.49 -2.68 1.21
C TYR A 83 4.76 -1.71 2.16
N SER A 84 5.09 -0.42 2.09
CA SER A 84 4.45 0.60 2.94
C SER A 84 2.95 0.68 2.72
N ALA A 85 2.51 0.64 1.47
CA ALA A 85 1.09 0.68 1.13
C ALA A 85 0.35 -0.55 1.66
N LEU A 86 0.93 -1.74 1.49
CA LEU A 86 0.32 -2.99 1.95
C LEU A 86 0.28 -3.08 3.46
N ASP A 87 1.30 -2.60 4.14
CA ASP A 87 1.35 -2.58 5.61
C ASP A 87 0.24 -1.67 6.17
N LEU A 88 0.11 -0.47 5.63
CA LEU A 88 -0.95 0.45 6.05
C LEU A 88 -2.34 -0.09 5.70
N TYR A 89 -2.50 -0.70 4.53
CA TYR A 89 -3.76 -1.37 4.17
C TYR A 89 -4.13 -2.41 5.23
N ALA A 90 -3.20 -3.28 5.61
CA ALA A 90 -3.48 -4.35 6.57
C ALA A 90 -3.83 -3.80 7.95
N ARG A 91 -3.17 -2.72 8.38
CA ARG A 91 -3.47 -2.07 9.65
C ARG A 91 -4.88 -1.49 9.67
N VAL A 92 -5.28 -0.81 8.61
CA VAL A 92 -6.64 -0.27 8.49
C VAL A 92 -7.65 -1.41 8.42
N ALA A 93 -7.39 -2.42 7.61
CA ALA A 93 -8.30 -3.56 7.45
C ALA A 93 -8.49 -4.33 8.75
N SER A 94 -7.49 -4.38 9.62
CA SER A 94 -7.64 -5.03 10.93
C SER A 94 -8.53 -4.24 11.88
N LEU A 95 -8.75 -2.93 11.60
CA LEU A 95 -9.60 -2.08 12.42
C LEU A 95 -11.05 -2.04 11.92
N ILE A 96 -11.25 -1.97 10.61
CA ILE A 96 -12.58 -1.73 10.04
C ILE A 96 -13.10 -2.87 9.14
N GLY A 97 -12.28 -3.89 8.89
CA GLY A 97 -12.63 -5.01 8.01
C GLY A 97 -12.19 -4.77 6.57
N THR A 98 -11.91 -5.88 5.87
CA THR A 98 -11.44 -5.82 4.49
C THR A 98 -12.50 -5.25 3.53
N GLU A 99 -13.78 -5.46 3.83
CA GLU A 99 -14.88 -4.96 3.00
C GLU A 99 -15.02 -3.44 3.05
N HIS A 100 -14.59 -2.79 4.12
CA HIS A 100 -14.71 -1.33 4.27
C HIS A 100 -13.43 -0.58 3.91
N THR A 101 -12.32 -1.27 3.83
CA THR A 101 -11.01 -0.63 3.65
C THR A 101 -10.84 0.05 2.30
N PRO A 102 -11.27 -0.54 1.15
CA PRO A 102 -11.17 0.16 -0.13
C PRO A 102 -11.91 1.50 -0.12
N GLY A 103 -13.14 1.51 0.41
CA GLY A 103 -13.91 2.76 0.54
C GLY A 103 -13.21 3.80 1.39
N TRP A 104 -12.58 3.36 2.48
CA TRP A 104 -11.84 4.25 3.38
C TRP A 104 -10.66 4.93 2.65
N PHE A 105 -9.92 4.18 1.85
CA PHE A 105 -8.79 4.75 1.10
C PHE A 105 -9.24 5.72 0.00
N ARG A 106 -10.45 5.55 -0.54
CA ARG A 106 -10.98 6.41 -1.62
C ARG A 106 -11.68 7.66 -1.14
N THR A 107 -12.07 7.72 0.14
CA THR A 107 -12.92 8.79 0.64
C THR A 107 -12.07 9.91 1.24
N PRO A 108 -12.22 11.16 0.77
CA PRO A 108 -11.54 12.31 1.38
C PRO A 108 -11.84 12.39 2.88
N LYS A 109 -10.84 12.72 3.67
CA LYS A 109 -10.96 12.84 5.13
C LYS A 109 -10.72 14.27 5.56
N GLU A 110 -11.63 14.81 6.38
CA GLU A 110 -11.47 16.15 6.94
C GLU A 110 -10.16 16.26 7.73
N ALA A 111 -9.84 15.25 8.53
CA ALA A 111 -8.60 15.19 9.30
C ALA A 111 -7.33 15.18 8.44
N LEU A 112 -7.46 14.92 7.15
CA LEU A 112 -6.38 14.93 6.16
C LEU A 112 -6.53 16.09 5.16
N TYR A 113 -7.13 17.19 5.60
CA TYR A 113 -7.34 18.40 4.78
C TYR A 113 -8.17 18.14 3.52
N GLY A 114 -9.10 17.18 3.57
CA GLY A 114 -9.94 16.83 2.43
C GLY A 114 -9.26 15.95 1.38
N VAL A 115 -8.09 15.39 1.71
CA VAL A 115 -7.34 14.51 0.82
C VAL A 115 -7.76 13.06 1.05
N ARG A 116 -7.82 12.27 -0.01
CA ARG A 116 -8.08 10.83 0.12
C ARG A 116 -6.83 10.15 0.70
N PRO A 117 -6.98 9.19 1.62
CA PRO A 117 -5.83 8.44 2.16
C PRO A 117 -4.92 7.86 1.09
N VAL A 118 -5.46 7.33 -0.02
CA VAL A 118 -4.65 6.77 -1.10
C VAL A 118 -3.67 7.79 -1.67
N ASN A 119 -4.05 9.06 -1.74
CA ASN A 119 -3.17 10.11 -2.27
C ASN A 119 -2.03 10.45 -1.31
N LEU A 120 -2.19 10.20 -0.01
CA LEU A 120 -1.09 10.36 0.95
C LEU A 120 0.01 9.34 0.75
N LEU A 121 -0.30 8.19 0.16
CA LEU A 121 0.70 7.17 -0.14
C LEU A 121 1.68 7.61 -1.25
N GLU A 122 1.40 8.71 -1.94
CA GLU A 122 2.21 9.17 -3.07
C GLU A 122 3.52 9.85 -2.66
N THR A 123 3.64 10.29 -1.41
CA THR A 123 4.84 10.97 -0.90
C THR A 123 5.26 10.44 0.46
N ARG A 124 6.52 10.64 0.81
CA ARG A 124 7.04 10.28 2.14
C ARG A 124 6.32 11.04 3.25
N VAL A 125 6.11 12.34 3.06
CA VAL A 125 5.39 13.18 4.03
C VAL A 125 3.97 12.67 4.20
N GLY A 126 3.30 12.32 3.10
CA GLY A 126 1.97 11.76 3.12
C GLY A 126 1.90 10.43 3.86
N VAL A 127 2.84 9.52 3.59
CA VAL A 127 2.93 8.23 4.28
C VAL A 127 3.12 8.43 5.79
N ALA A 128 3.98 9.35 6.19
CA ALA A 128 4.22 9.66 7.61
C ALA A 128 2.93 10.19 8.27
N ARG A 129 2.22 11.08 7.60
CA ARG A 129 0.96 11.63 8.11
C ARG A 129 -0.12 10.55 8.23
N LEU A 130 -0.24 9.70 7.21
CA LEU A 130 -1.21 8.61 7.22
C LEU A 130 -0.88 7.58 8.31
N THR A 131 0.39 7.27 8.48
CA THR A 131 0.86 6.37 9.54
C THR A 131 0.49 6.92 10.92
N ALA A 132 0.70 8.21 11.15
CA ALA A 132 0.32 8.85 12.42
C ALA A 132 -1.19 8.77 12.66
N MET A 133 -2.01 8.98 11.63
CA MET A 133 -3.45 8.85 11.73
C MET A 133 -3.87 7.41 12.06
N VAL A 134 -3.30 6.43 11.37
CA VAL A 134 -3.62 5.01 11.62
C VAL A 134 -3.20 4.61 13.03
N THR A 135 -2.05 5.07 13.51
CA THR A 135 -1.61 4.84 14.88
C THR A 135 -2.62 5.42 15.88
N ALA A 136 -3.11 6.63 15.63
CA ALA A 136 -4.13 7.25 16.49
C ALA A 136 -5.42 6.44 16.51
N LEU A 137 -5.85 5.91 15.35
CA LEU A 137 -7.03 5.05 15.27
C LEU A 137 -6.84 3.75 16.04
N GLU A 138 -5.66 3.15 15.95
CA GLU A 138 -5.31 1.94 16.72
C GLU A 138 -5.35 2.21 18.22
N ASP A 139 -5.03 3.43 18.65
CA ASP A 139 -5.05 3.85 20.04
C ASP A 139 -6.45 4.31 20.49
N GLY A 140 -7.46 4.20 19.65
CA GLY A 140 -8.85 4.48 19.99
C GLY A 140 -9.38 5.85 19.58
N ALA A 141 -8.65 6.61 18.78
CA ALA A 141 -9.16 7.87 18.24
C ALA A 141 -10.32 7.62 17.25
N PHE A 142 -11.19 8.59 17.09
CA PHE A 142 -12.27 8.52 16.12
C PHE A 142 -11.87 9.20 14.81
N LEU A 143 -12.37 8.64 13.72
CA LEU A 143 -12.24 9.24 12.41
C LEU A 143 -13.09 10.47 12.25
#